data_242978e8f46c66abf79f7ae965f3250e
#
_entry.id   242978e8f46c66abf79f7ae965f3250e
#
_cell.length_a   1.000
_cell.length_b   1.000
_cell.length_c   1.000
_cell.angle_alpha   90.00
_cell.angle_beta   90.00
_cell.angle_gamma   90.00
#
_symmetry.space_group_name_H-M   'P 1'
#
loop_
_entity.id
_entity.type
_entity.pdbx_description
1 polymer ?
#
loop_
_entity_poly.entity_id
_entity_poly.type
_entity_poly.pdbx_seq_one_letter_code
_entity_poly.pdbx_strand_id
1 'polypeptide(L)'
;MSALTTAFGCKSGPDILTSSSSVRDPKPTKAGPKSERMYGLEGATFAAYVPFYAPCFTTYIGDEDVSEKPIRLFHGAADDYVPVAPCRAYVERLSKVGKDVTLVEYPDAHHAFDNPLLKVGPAPQSQTTRRCMMTEEPVGTIINAVTKQPFTMEDPCVERGPNLGYNAAATASATQAVKEFLQVTLKLK
;
A
#
# COMPACT_ATOMS: atom_id res chain seq x y z
N MET A 1 24.84 -5.85 -13.22
CA MET A 1 23.67 -6.75 -13.26
C MET A 1 22.76 -6.31 -12.11
N SER A 2 21.74 -5.51 -12.42
CA SER A 2 20.80 -5.00 -11.40
C SER A 2 19.77 -6.08 -11.10
N ALA A 3 19.71 -6.53 -9.84
CA ALA A 3 18.72 -7.48 -9.40
C ALA A 3 17.33 -6.81 -9.37
N LEU A 4 16.39 -7.28 -10.19
CA LEU A 4 14.98 -7.00 -10.04
C LEU A 4 14.49 -7.76 -8.80
N THR A 5 14.22 -7.05 -7.73
CA THR A 5 13.44 -7.61 -6.63
C THR A 5 12.04 -7.04 -6.72
N THR A 6 11.18 -7.72 -7.45
CA THR A 6 9.74 -7.50 -7.41
C THR A 6 9.26 -8.14 -6.11
N ALA A 7 8.95 -7.30 -5.11
CA ALA A 7 8.37 -7.80 -3.87
C ALA A 7 6.89 -8.14 -4.09
N PHE A 8 6.62 -9.28 -4.73
CA PHE A 8 5.32 -9.96 -4.68
C PHE A 8 5.30 -10.77 -3.38
N GLY A 9 4.72 -10.22 -2.34
CA GLY A 9 4.60 -10.88 -1.06
C GLY A 9 3.18 -10.84 -0.54
N CYS A 10 2.29 -11.68 -1.08
CA CYS A 10 1.08 -12.03 -0.38
C CYS A 10 1.40 -13.21 0.55
N LYS A 11 1.78 -12.95 1.79
CA LYS A 11 1.74 -13.96 2.85
C LYS A 11 0.50 -13.72 3.70
N SER A 12 -0.42 -14.69 3.65
CA SER A 12 -1.51 -14.84 4.59
C SER A 12 -0.96 -15.14 5.99
N GLY A 13 -0.90 -14.11 6.83
CA GLY A 13 -0.48 -14.20 8.23
C GLY A 13 -0.72 -12.86 8.92
N PRO A 14 -0.67 -12.78 10.27
CA PRO A 14 -1.00 -11.58 11.02
C PRO A 14 -0.10 -10.35 10.78
N ASP A 15 0.84 -10.42 9.84
CA ASP A 15 1.83 -9.39 9.52
C ASP A 15 1.40 -8.42 8.41
N ILE A 16 0.09 -8.19 8.22
CA ILE A 16 -0.45 -7.27 7.20
C ILE A 16 -0.02 -5.80 7.41
N LEU A 17 0.67 -5.50 8.49
CA LEU A 17 1.20 -4.16 8.78
C LEU A 17 2.41 -3.76 7.93
N THR A 18 2.92 -4.61 7.05
CA THR A 18 4.20 -4.35 6.37
C THR A 18 4.11 -3.73 5.00
N SER A 19 2.95 -3.73 4.34
CA SER A 19 2.87 -3.19 2.97
C SER A 19 2.81 -1.66 2.90
N SER A 20 2.31 -0.97 3.93
CA SER A 20 2.26 0.49 3.96
C SER A 20 3.57 1.14 4.42
N SER A 21 4.42 0.40 5.14
CA SER A 21 5.71 0.90 5.59
C SER A 21 6.78 0.95 4.49
N SER A 22 6.54 0.30 3.35
CA SER A 22 7.52 0.22 2.26
C SER A 22 7.59 1.47 1.38
N VAL A 23 6.62 2.36 1.46
CA VAL A 23 6.62 3.63 0.69
C VAL A 23 7.39 4.73 1.41
N ARG A 24 7.64 4.58 2.71
CA ARG A 24 8.39 5.56 3.48
C ARG A 24 9.86 5.16 3.59
N ASP A 25 10.71 5.88 2.88
CA ASP A 25 12.10 5.97 3.25
C ASP A 25 12.21 7.04 4.36
N PRO A 26 12.56 6.68 5.61
CA PRO A 26 12.86 7.69 6.61
C PRO A 26 14.03 8.53 6.09
N LYS A 27 14.05 9.83 6.47
CA LYS A 27 15.18 10.73 6.15
C LYS A 27 16.50 9.96 6.25
N PRO A 28 17.38 10.07 5.25
CA PRO A 28 18.63 9.33 5.25
C PRO A 28 19.43 9.71 6.50
N THR A 29 19.38 8.87 7.49
CA THR A 29 20.40 8.86 8.52
C THR A 29 21.64 8.22 7.90
N LYS A 30 22.83 8.45 8.46
CA LYS A 30 24.10 7.83 7.99
C LYS A 30 24.04 6.30 7.78
N ALA A 31 22.94 5.67 8.08
CA ALA A 31 22.70 4.22 8.03
C ALA A 31 21.81 3.77 6.86
N GLY A 32 21.42 4.64 5.93
CA GLY A 32 20.52 4.34 4.80
C GLY A 32 19.03 4.25 5.18
N PRO A 33 18.12 4.18 4.19
CA PRO A 33 16.68 4.04 4.41
C PRO A 33 16.32 2.78 5.18
N LYS A 34 15.24 2.85 5.98
CA LYS A 34 14.78 1.72 6.81
C LYS A 34 14.47 0.46 5.99
N SER A 35 13.91 0.64 4.78
CA SER A 35 13.63 -0.43 3.83
C SER A 35 14.89 -1.16 3.38
N GLU A 36 15.99 -0.45 3.07
CA GLU A 36 17.26 -1.05 2.65
C GLU A 36 17.85 -1.92 3.76
N ARG A 37 17.81 -1.45 5.01
CA ARG A 37 18.31 -2.21 6.17
C ARG A 37 17.47 -3.44 6.47
N MET A 38 16.14 -3.33 6.31
CA MET A 38 15.20 -4.42 6.60
C MET A 38 15.34 -5.58 5.61
N TYR A 39 15.75 -5.29 4.37
CA TYR A 39 15.92 -6.31 3.33
C TYR A 39 17.40 -6.66 3.05
N GLY A 40 18.34 -6.15 3.83
CA GLY A 40 19.76 -6.42 3.67
C GLY A 40 20.37 -5.87 2.37
N LEU A 41 19.76 -4.82 1.82
CA LEU A 41 20.15 -4.20 0.55
C LEU A 41 21.12 -3.02 0.80
N GLU A 42 22.21 -3.25 1.54
CA GLU A 42 23.19 -2.21 1.78
C GLU A 42 23.73 -1.63 0.47
N GLY A 43 23.50 -0.34 0.27
CA GLY A 43 23.92 0.39 -0.93
C GLY A 43 23.05 0.22 -2.18
N ALA A 44 21.93 -0.51 -2.09
CA ALA A 44 20.93 -0.58 -3.15
C ALA A 44 19.70 0.28 -2.81
N THR A 45 19.15 0.97 -3.80
CA THR A 45 17.89 1.73 -3.66
C THR A 45 16.84 1.17 -4.61
N PHE A 46 15.56 1.29 -4.23
CA PHE A 46 14.48 0.95 -5.16
C PHE A 46 14.42 1.97 -6.30
N ALA A 47 14.20 1.49 -7.52
CA ALA A 47 14.03 2.34 -8.70
C ALA A 47 12.60 2.92 -8.81
N ALA A 48 11.61 2.23 -8.25
CA ALA A 48 10.19 2.60 -8.26
C ALA A 48 9.41 1.83 -7.19
N TYR A 49 8.20 2.29 -6.90
CA TYR A 49 7.25 1.64 -5.99
C TYR A 49 5.95 1.32 -6.72
N VAL A 50 5.46 0.10 -6.52
CA VAL A 50 4.27 -0.43 -7.21
C VAL A 50 3.35 -1.10 -6.18
N PRO A 51 2.75 -0.33 -5.25
CA PRO A 51 1.85 -0.90 -4.26
C PRO A 51 0.49 -1.23 -4.87
N PHE A 52 -0.03 -2.43 -4.53
CA PHE A 52 -1.38 -2.86 -4.81
C PHE A 52 -2.22 -2.72 -3.55
N TYR A 53 -3.45 -2.20 -3.68
CA TYR A 53 -4.44 -2.03 -2.61
C TYR A 53 -3.85 -1.59 -1.26
N ALA A 54 -2.98 -0.58 -1.30
CA ALA A 54 -2.28 -0.06 -0.13
C ALA A 54 -3.25 0.52 0.92
N PRO A 55 -3.02 0.27 2.21
CA PRO A 55 -3.82 0.86 3.29
C PRO A 55 -3.39 2.30 3.57
N CYS A 56 -4.04 3.28 2.93
CA CYS A 56 -3.73 4.70 3.09
C CYS A 56 -4.52 5.39 4.21
N PHE A 57 -5.24 4.66 5.04
CA PHE A 57 -6.13 5.20 6.08
C PHE A 57 -5.43 5.55 7.40
N THR A 58 -4.15 5.26 7.55
CA THR A 58 -3.34 5.72 8.68
C THR A 58 -2.55 6.97 8.28
N THR A 59 -2.72 8.06 9.02
CA THR A 59 -1.89 9.24 8.87
C THR A 59 -0.68 9.10 9.77
N TYR A 60 0.48 9.13 9.19
CA TYR A 60 1.73 9.02 9.93
C TYR A 60 2.43 10.37 10.04
N ILE A 61 3.26 10.53 11.05
CA ILE A 61 4.14 11.70 11.17
C ILE A 61 5.14 11.68 10.00
N GLY A 62 5.12 12.73 9.17
CA GLY A 62 5.99 12.85 8.01
C GLY A 62 5.64 11.90 6.85
N ASP A 63 4.36 11.52 6.69
CA ASP A 63 3.91 10.62 5.63
C ASP A 63 4.06 11.18 4.20
N GLU A 64 4.39 12.46 4.07
CA GLU A 64 4.74 13.11 2.80
C GLU A 64 6.25 13.09 2.51
N ASP A 65 7.09 12.75 3.49
CA ASP A 65 8.55 12.60 3.32
C ASP A 65 8.87 11.20 2.74
N VAL A 66 8.37 10.95 1.54
CA VAL A 66 8.59 9.71 0.81
C VAL A 66 9.74 9.85 -0.18
N SER A 67 10.20 8.73 -0.70
CA SER A 67 11.25 8.66 -1.72
C SER A 67 10.95 9.55 -2.94
N GLU A 68 12.00 10.08 -3.57
CA GLU A 68 11.92 10.81 -4.87
C GLU A 68 11.69 9.87 -6.06
N LYS A 69 11.55 8.56 -5.81
CA LYS A 69 11.30 7.58 -6.86
C LYS A 69 9.83 7.52 -7.24
N PRO A 70 9.50 7.22 -8.50
CA PRO A 70 8.12 7.18 -8.95
C PRO A 70 7.31 6.10 -8.22
N ILE A 71 6.08 6.46 -7.85
CA ILE A 71 5.12 5.61 -7.13
C ILE A 71 3.88 5.43 -7.98
N ARG A 72 3.47 4.19 -8.24
CA ARG A 72 2.22 3.86 -8.96
C ARG A 72 1.39 2.93 -8.11
N LEU A 73 0.30 3.47 -7.54
CA LEU A 73 -0.65 2.70 -6.75
C LEU A 73 -1.70 2.08 -7.65
N PHE A 74 -2.03 0.81 -7.41
CA PHE A 74 -3.06 0.07 -8.12
C PHE A 74 -4.13 -0.40 -7.14
N HIS A 75 -5.40 -0.03 -7.38
CA HIS A 75 -6.44 -0.26 -6.39
C HIS A 75 -7.78 -0.62 -7.03
N GLY A 76 -8.52 -1.50 -6.39
CA GLY A 76 -9.90 -1.79 -6.77
C GLY A 76 -10.85 -0.69 -6.28
N ALA A 77 -11.72 -0.18 -7.15
CA ALA A 77 -12.69 0.84 -6.75
C ALA A 77 -13.81 0.28 -5.85
N ALA A 78 -14.06 -1.03 -5.92
CA ALA A 78 -15.02 -1.74 -5.07
C ALA A 78 -14.36 -2.41 -3.83
N ASP A 79 -13.10 -2.08 -3.54
CA ASP A 79 -12.39 -2.61 -2.38
C ASP A 79 -13.00 -2.07 -1.08
N ASP A 80 -13.70 -2.94 -0.37
CA ASP A 80 -14.29 -2.65 0.94
C ASP A 80 -13.50 -3.28 2.09
N TYR A 81 -12.38 -3.94 1.77
CA TYR A 81 -11.41 -4.40 2.76
C TYR A 81 -10.43 -3.27 3.13
N VAL A 82 -9.88 -2.66 2.10
CA VAL A 82 -9.00 -1.48 2.17
C VAL A 82 -9.59 -0.42 1.23
N PRO A 83 -10.45 0.48 1.69
CA PRO A 83 -11.10 1.46 0.82
C PRO A 83 -10.10 2.36 0.09
N VAL A 84 -10.37 2.64 -1.18
CA VAL A 84 -9.49 3.47 -2.04
C VAL A 84 -9.54 4.96 -1.70
N ALA A 85 -10.63 5.44 -1.10
CA ALA A 85 -10.82 6.88 -0.83
C ALA A 85 -9.68 7.54 -0.03
N PRO A 86 -9.13 6.94 1.03
CA PRO A 86 -7.94 7.46 1.69
C PRO A 86 -6.72 7.57 0.79
N CYS A 87 -6.55 6.64 -0.16
CA CYS A 87 -5.42 6.70 -1.11
C CYS A 87 -5.55 7.84 -2.10
N ARG A 88 -6.77 8.21 -2.53
CA ARG A 88 -6.98 9.41 -3.35
C ARG A 88 -6.49 10.67 -2.62
N ALA A 89 -6.88 10.83 -1.36
CA ALA A 89 -6.45 11.96 -0.54
C ALA A 89 -4.93 11.96 -0.30
N TYR A 90 -4.34 10.80 -0.06
CA TYR A 90 -2.89 10.66 0.14
C TYR A 90 -2.12 11.01 -1.13
N VAL A 91 -2.52 10.48 -2.28
CA VAL A 91 -1.90 10.79 -3.58
C VAL A 91 -2.01 12.26 -3.91
N GLU A 92 -3.16 12.91 -3.61
CA GLU A 92 -3.32 14.35 -3.79
C GLU A 92 -2.33 15.15 -2.93
N ARG A 93 -2.12 14.77 -1.66
CA ARG A 93 -1.14 15.43 -0.78
C ARG A 93 0.27 15.27 -1.31
N LEU A 94 0.67 14.05 -1.69
CA LEU A 94 2.00 13.78 -2.26
C LEU A 94 2.24 14.56 -3.55
N SER A 95 1.24 14.65 -4.43
CA SER A 95 1.34 15.43 -5.67
C SER A 95 1.52 16.92 -5.40
N LYS A 96 0.84 17.48 -4.38
CA LYS A 96 0.97 18.89 -3.98
C LYS A 96 2.39 19.24 -3.49
N VAL A 97 3.10 18.28 -2.92
CA VAL A 97 4.51 18.47 -2.52
C VAL A 97 5.51 18.00 -3.59
N GLY A 98 5.04 17.79 -4.82
CA GLY A 98 5.88 17.54 -6.00
C GLY A 98 6.36 16.11 -6.17
N LYS A 99 5.78 15.12 -5.46
CA LYS A 99 6.16 13.72 -5.66
C LYS A 99 5.56 13.14 -6.95
N ASP A 100 6.33 12.30 -7.63
CA ASP A 100 5.85 11.55 -8.80
C ASP A 100 5.02 10.34 -8.35
N VAL A 101 3.73 10.59 -8.15
CA VAL A 101 2.78 9.60 -7.64
C VAL A 101 1.51 9.56 -8.48
N THR A 102 0.98 8.36 -8.74
CA THR A 102 -0.28 8.15 -9.47
C THR A 102 -1.06 7.02 -8.84
N LEU A 103 -2.39 7.17 -8.77
CA LEU A 103 -3.34 6.12 -8.40
C LEU A 103 -4.08 5.65 -9.65
N VAL A 104 -4.06 4.36 -9.90
CA VAL A 104 -4.83 3.69 -10.95
C VAL A 104 -5.93 2.89 -10.28
N GLU A 105 -7.18 3.20 -10.63
CA GLU A 105 -8.34 2.55 -10.04
C GLU A 105 -9.02 1.63 -11.06
N TYR A 106 -9.44 0.46 -10.61
CA TYR A 106 -10.13 -0.53 -11.42
C TYR A 106 -11.60 -0.65 -10.98
N PRO A 107 -12.56 -0.29 -11.84
CA PRO A 107 -13.97 -0.48 -11.57
C PRO A 107 -14.29 -1.95 -11.20
N ASP A 108 -15.23 -2.15 -10.28
CA ASP A 108 -15.73 -3.46 -9.86
C ASP A 108 -14.66 -4.45 -9.35
N ALA A 109 -13.43 -4.00 -9.13
CA ALA A 109 -12.38 -4.79 -8.54
C ALA A 109 -12.40 -4.68 -7.01
N HIS A 110 -12.44 -5.82 -6.34
CA HIS A 110 -12.32 -5.94 -4.89
C HIS A 110 -10.86 -6.07 -4.45
N HIS A 111 -10.63 -6.20 -3.14
CA HIS A 111 -9.32 -6.50 -2.60
C HIS A 111 -8.76 -7.81 -3.16
N ALA A 112 -7.47 -7.87 -3.42
CA ALA A 112 -6.77 -9.01 -4.03
C ALA A 112 -7.33 -9.40 -5.41
N PHE A 113 -7.76 -8.42 -6.21
CA PHE A 113 -8.34 -8.62 -7.54
C PHE A 113 -7.42 -9.34 -8.52
N ASP A 114 -6.13 -9.37 -8.28
CA ASP A 114 -5.09 -10.01 -9.08
C ASP A 114 -4.80 -11.46 -8.68
N ASN A 115 -5.48 -11.99 -7.65
CA ASN A 115 -5.30 -13.36 -7.21
C ASN A 115 -6.32 -14.31 -7.86
N PRO A 116 -5.94 -15.11 -8.87
CA PRO A 116 -6.87 -15.97 -9.61
C PRO A 116 -7.44 -17.13 -8.79
N LEU A 117 -6.92 -17.38 -7.59
CA LEU A 117 -7.43 -18.42 -6.69
C LEU A 117 -8.64 -17.96 -5.86
N LEU A 118 -8.93 -16.65 -5.84
CA LEU A 118 -10.02 -16.08 -5.05
C LEU A 118 -11.29 -15.94 -5.89
N LYS A 119 -12.40 -16.46 -5.37
CA LYS A 119 -13.74 -16.15 -5.89
C LYS A 119 -14.22 -14.85 -5.23
N VAL A 120 -14.96 -14.04 -6.00
CA VAL A 120 -15.59 -12.84 -5.47
C VAL A 120 -16.60 -13.22 -4.38
N GLY A 121 -16.44 -12.63 -3.21
CA GLY A 121 -17.36 -12.85 -2.11
C GLY A 121 -16.79 -12.43 -0.76
N PRO A 122 -17.61 -12.54 0.29
CA PRO A 122 -17.21 -12.15 1.63
C PRO A 122 -16.16 -13.09 2.22
N ALA A 123 -15.26 -12.51 3.01
CA ALA A 123 -14.29 -13.22 3.84
C ALA A 123 -14.71 -13.09 5.33
N PRO A 124 -15.64 -13.93 5.83
CA PRO A 124 -16.33 -13.70 7.13
C PRO A 124 -15.39 -13.64 8.33
N GLN A 125 -14.25 -14.32 8.25
CA GLN A 125 -13.26 -14.37 9.33
C GLN A 125 -12.23 -13.22 9.26
N SER A 126 -12.14 -12.53 8.13
CA SER A 126 -11.20 -11.44 7.98
C SER A 126 -11.68 -10.19 8.70
N GLN A 127 -10.78 -9.56 9.43
CA GLN A 127 -11.00 -8.25 10.05
C GLN A 127 -10.57 -7.15 9.11
N THR A 128 -11.29 -6.04 9.11
CA THR A 128 -10.96 -4.85 8.34
C THR A 128 -11.02 -3.60 9.22
N THR A 129 -10.13 -2.68 8.99
CA THR A 129 -10.05 -1.37 9.65
C THR A 129 -10.66 -0.26 8.79
N ARG A 130 -11.52 -0.62 7.83
CA ARG A 130 -12.11 0.31 6.83
C ARG A 130 -12.88 1.50 7.42
N ARG A 131 -13.31 1.41 8.68
CA ARG A 131 -13.98 2.50 9.41
C ARG A 131 -13.10 3.14 10.48
N CYS A 132 -11.87 2.66 10.63
CA CYS A 132 -10.95 3.22 11.61
C CYS A 132 -10.26 4.46 11.05
N MET A 133 -10.21 5.50 11.85
CA MET A 133 -9.35 6.66 11.61
C MET A 133 -8.14 6.52 12.51
N MET A 134 -6.97 6.34 11.93
CA MET A 134 -5.74 6.09 12.66
C MET A 134 -4.71 7.17 12.39
N THR A 135 -3.99 7.56 13.45
CA THR A 135 -2.88 8.51 13.37
C THR A 135 -1.69 7.99 14.16
N GLU A 136 -0.50 8.33 13.72
CA GLU A 136 0.71 8.08 14.51
C GLU A 136 0.91 9.24 15.49
N GLU A 137 0.87 8.92 16.81
CA GLU A 137 1.04 9.92 17.89
C GLU A 137 1.37 9.23 19.22
N PRO A 138 2.54 9.36 19.83
CA PRO A 138 3.79 9.89 19.25
C PRO A 138 4.43 8.96 18.20
N VAL A 139 5.59 9.35 17.69
CA VAL A 139 6.33 8.53 16.70
C VAL A 139 6.42 7.06 17.13
N GLY A 140 5.97 6.15 16.24
CA GLY A 140 5.96 4.71 16.47
C GLY A 140 4.72 4.18 17.19
N THR A 141 3.80 5.03 17.62
CA THR A 141 2.54 4.62 18.26
C THR A 141 1.36 4.97 17.35
N ILE A 142 0.59 3.97 16.96
CA ILE A 142 -0.67 4.19 16.23
C ILE A 142 -1.81 4.31 17.22
N ILE A 143 -2.54 5.39 17.13
CA ILE A 143 -3.74 5.63 17.94
C ILE A 143 -5.00 5.67 17.07
N ASN A 144 -6.12 5.31 17.66
CA ASN A 144 -7.42 5.59 17.09
C ASN A 144 -7.69 7.11 17.23
N ALA A 145 -7.82 7.82 16.11
CA ALA A 145 -7.97 9.28 16.10
C ALA A 145 -9.26 9.77 16.79
N VAL A 146 -10.27 8.90 16.93
CA VAL A 146 -11.54 9.22 17.59
C VAL A 146 -11.43 9.02 19.10
N THR A 147 -10.97 7.86 19.55
CA THR A 147 -10.90 7.50 20.97
C THR A 147 -9.66 8.06 21.66
N LYS A 148 -8.64 8.46 20.92
CA LYS A 148 -7.32 8.90 21.40
C LYS A 148 -6.58 7.83 22.22
N GLN A 149 -6.96 6.56 22.05
CA GLN A 149 -6.30 5.42 22.68
C GLN A 149 -5.40 4.69 21.68
N PRO A 150 -4.37 3.97 22.14
CA PRO A 150 -3.59 3.09 21.27
C PRO A 150 -4.52 2.16 20.48
N PHE A 151 -4.34 2.11 19.17
CA PHE A 151 -5.16 1.27 18.29
C PHE A 151 -4.90 -0.21 18.54
N THR A 152 -5.97 -0.99 18.60
CA THR A 152 -5.93 -2.45 18.64
C THR A 152 -6.96 -3.05 17.69
N MET A 153 -6.83 -4.34 17.39
CA MET A 153 -7.81 -5.05 16.54
C MET A 153 -9.14 -5.33 17.25
N GLU A 154 -9.27 -4.99 18.53
CA GLU A 154 -10.49 -5.02 19.33
C GLU A 154 -11.23 -3.66 19.33
N ASP A 155 -10.68 -2.65 18.69
CA ASP A 155 -11.33 -1.33 18.55
C ASP A 155 -12.73 -1.46 17.94
N PRO A 156 -13.73 -0.68 18.41
CA PRO A 156 -15.11 -0.75 17.90
C PRO A 156 -15.25 -0.41 16.41
N CYS A 157 -14.25 0.24 15.80
CA CYS A 157 -14.24 0.55 14.38
C CYS A 157 -13.82 -0.63 13.50
N VAL A 158 -13.27 -1.70 14.10
CA VAL A 158 -12.84 -2.91 13.38
C VAL A 158 -14.08 -3.73 13.02
N GLU A 159 -14.21 -4.06 11.76
CA GLU A 159 -15.33 -4.86 11.23
C GLU A 159 -14.83 -6.22 10.71
N ARG A 160 -15.77 -7.08 10.36
CA ARG A 160 -15.52 -8.38 9.74
C ARG A 160 -16.24 -8.52 8.40
N GLY A 161 -15.80 -9.48 7.60
CA GLY A 161 -16.50 -9.88 6.39
C GLY A 161 -16.37 -8.90 5.22
N PRO A 162 -15.18 -8.31 4.95
CA PRO A 162 -14.99 -7.58 3.70
C PRO A 162 -15.07 -8.53 2.51
N ASN A 163 -15.29 -7.98 1.31
CA ASN A 163 -15.24 -8.75 0.08
C ASN A 163 -13.81 -8.84 -0.46
N LEU A 164 -13.49 -10.01 -0.98
CA LEU A 164 -12.25 -10.28 -1.74
C LEU A 164 -12.64 -10.88 -3.08
N GLY A 165 -11.75 -10.84 -4.05
CA GLY A 165 -11.99 -11.67 -5.22
C GLY A 165 -11.30 -11.22 -6.50
N TYR A 166 -11.02 -12.22 -7.30
CA TYR A 166 -10.37 -12.07 -8.60
C TYR A 166 -11.23 -11.29 -9.59
N ASN A 167 -10.60 -10.37 -10.31
CA ASN A 167 -11.18 -9.67 -11.45
C ASN A 167 -10.21 -9.76 -12.64
N ALA A 168 -10.54 -10.60 -13.61
CA ALA A 168 -9.66 -10.89 -14.75
C ALA A 168 -9.33 -9.64 -15.58
N ALA A 169 -10.31 -8.75 -15.80
CA ALA A 169 -10.12 -7.53 -16.59
C ALA A 169 -9.19 -6.55 -15.86
N ALA A 170 -9.42 -6.33 -14.56
CA ALA A 170 -8.57 -5.48 -13.73
C ALA A 170 -7.14 -6.03 -13.66
N THR A 171 -6.99 -7.35 -13.50
CA THR A 171 -5.68 -8.02 -13.46
C THR A 171 -4.91 -7.83 -14.75
N ALA A 172 -5.56 -8.06 -15.90
CA ALA A 172 -4.93 -7.89 -17.21
C ALA A 172 -4.48 -6.44 -17.42
N SER A 173 -5.35 -5.48 -17.10
CA SER A 173 -5.06 -4.06 -17.22
C SER A 173 -3.94 -3.62 -16.26
N ALA A 174 -3.96 -4.07 -15.00
CA ALA A 174 -2.92 -3.77 -14.02
C ALA A 174 -1.57 -4.35 -14.44
N THR A 175 -1.56 -5.60 -14.91
CA THR A 175 -0.33 -6.25 -15.40
C THR A 175 0.29 -5.47 -16.55
N GLN A 176 -0.52 -5.02 -17.50
CA GLN A 176 -0.04 -4.21 -18.63
C GLN A 176 0.50 -2.87 -18.16
N ALA A 177 -0.23 -2.16 -17.29
CA ALA A 177 0.19 -0.86 -16.76
C ALA A 177 1.50 -0.96 -15.96
N VAL A 178 1.67 -1.99 -15.14
CA VAL A 178 2.92 -2.24 -14.40
C VAL A 178 4.07 -2.52 -15.37
N LYS A 179 3.85 -3.37 -16.39
CA LYS A 179 4.86 -3.68 -17.40
C LYS A 179 5.34 -2.42 -18.12
N GLU A 180 4.42 -1.59 -18.59
CA GLU A 180 4.73 -0.33 -19.29
C GLU A 180 5.48 0.64 -18.38
N PHE A 181 5.02 0.80 -17.15
CA PHE A 181 5.67 1.64 -16.15
C PHE A 181 7.12 1.19 -15.88
N LEU A 182 7.33 -0.11 -15.67
CA LEU A 182 8.66 -0.65 -15.41
C LEU A 182 9.57 -0.58 -16.64
N GLN A 183 9.04 -0.80 -17.84
CA GLN A 183 9.82 -0.64 -19.08
C GLN A 183 10.39 0.78 -19.22
N VAL A 184 9.56 1.79 -18.97
CA VAL A 184 9.99 3.20 -19.03
C VAL A 184 10.97 3.52 -17.91
N THR A 185 10.63 3.17 -16.67
CA THR A 185 11.42 3.53 -15.48
C THR A 185 12.79 2.87 -15.47
N LEU A 186 12.86 1.60 -15.87
CA LEU A 186 14.10 0.81 -15.88
C LEU A 186 14.81 0.84 -17.25
N LYS A 187 14.28 1.57 -18.24
CA LYS A 187 14.81 1.66 -19.61
C LYS A 187 15.03 0.27 -20.24
N LEU A 188 14.09 -0.63 -20.01
CA LEU A 188 14.12 -1.97 -20.59
C LEU A 188 13.80 -1.91 -22.09
N LYS A 189 14.51 -2.75 -22.87
CA LYS A 189 14.28 -2.91 -24.31
C LYS A 189 13.27 -4.01 -24.60
#